data_96a5bebd35dde82eb401a1833d8e81b6
#
_entry.id   96a5bebd35dde82eb401a1833d8e81b6
#
_cell.length_a   1.000
_cell.length_b   1.000
_cell.length_c   1.000
_cell.angle_alpha   90.00
_cell.angle_beta   90.00
_cell.angle_gamma   90.00
#
_symmetry.space_group_name_H-M   'P 1'
#
loop_
_entity.id
_entity.type
_entity.pdbx_description
1 polymer ?
#
loop_
_entity_poly.entity_id
_entity_poly.type
_entity_poly.pdbx_seq_one_letter_code
_entity_poly.pdbx_strand_id
1 'polypeptide(L)'
;TLLNVGTLPQNAEGYSDAKTLTGDLTSIGDKVGFIGFKFVGSETASGTYQIDNLYVGVEPGEGPGPGPDPVGDGTKENPYDVATALSLSTATGTTVAWVKGYIVGSVNSDNASSSVDGPEDIIFGVTGIRATALVIAGSTNETDYKKCMVIGFGSDSQAAKTALNLVDHPENLGKEVLLQGVLKYAFSAPGMKTIT
;
A
#
# COMPACT_ATOMS: atom_id res chain seq x y z
N THR A 1 4.44 29.39 -18.07
CA THR A 1 4.18 30.19 -16.84
C THR A 1 4.95 29.51 -15.72
N LEU A 2 5.77 30.26 -14.98
CA LEU A 2 6.40 29.77 -13.77
C LEU A 2 5.44 30.07 -12.61
N LEU A 3 5.01 29.03 -11.90
CA LEU A 3 4.27 29.17 -10.67
C LEU A 3 5.27 29.30 -9.52
N ASN A 4 5.22 30.41 -8.77
CA ASN A 4 6.02 30.57 -7.57
C ASN A 4 5.19 30.14 -6.36
N VAL A 5 5.56 29.05 -5.73
CA VAL A 5 4.86 28.50 -4.55
C VAL A 5 5.44 28.96 -3.22
N GLY A 6 6.52 29.74 -3.24
CA GLY A 6 7.12 30.30 -2.02
C GLY A 6 8.64 30.29 -2.04
N THR A 7 9.21 30.79 -0.97
CA THR A 7 10.66 30.86 -0.75
C THR A 7 11.01 30.08 0.52
N LEU A 8 11.98 29.19 0.39
CA LEU A 8 12.53 28.48 1.56
C LEU A 8 13.41 29.44 2.37
N PRO A 9 13.31 29.41 3.71
CA PRO A 9 14.16 30.25 4.55
C PRO A 9 15.62 29.77 4.45
N GLN A 10 16.54 30.71 4.51
CA GLN A 10 17.96 30.42 4.69
C GLN A 10 18.27 30.41 6.18
N ASN A 11 18.95 29.37 6.64
CA ASN A 11 19.57 29.36 7.96
C ASN A 11 21.05 29.63 7.82
N ALA A 12 21.59 30.43 8.74
CA ALA A 12 23.02 30.76 8.76
C ALA A 12 23.88 29.57 9.16
N GLU A 13 23.35 28.63 9.93
CA GLU A 13 24.08 27.44 10.42
C GLU A 13 23.13 26.23 10.49
N GLY A 14 23.58 25.10 9.93
CA GLY A 14 22.88 23.82 10.01
C GLY A 14 21.63 23.68 9.15
N TYR A 15 20.89 22.59 9.32
CA TYR A 15 19.61 22.35 8.67
C TYR A 15 18.49 23.02 9.48
N SER A 16 17.58 23.70 8.78
CA SER A 16 16.34 24.16 9.40
C SER A 16 15.34 23.01 9.53
N ASP A 17 14.34 23.21 10.40
CA ASP A 17 13.18 22.34 10.44
C ASP A 17 12.51 22.25 9.07
N ALA A 18 12.00 21.08 8.73
CA ALA A 18 11.29 20.85 7.47
C ALA A 18 10.10 21.83 7.34
N LYS A 19 9.99 22.45 6.18
CA LYS A 19 8.85 23.33 5.85
C LYS A 19 8.06 22.73 4.70
N THR A 20 6.75 22.67 4.88
CA THR A 20 5.81 22.36 3.80
C THR A 20 5.51 23.62 3.00
N LEU A 21 5.67 23.54 1.69
CA LEU A 21 5.23 24.58 0.74
C LEU A 21 4.12 23.99 -0.12
N THR A 22 3.01 24.70 -0.23
CA THR A 22 1.88 24.33 -1.09
C THR A 22 1.68 25.37 -2.18
N GLY A 23 1.33 24.93 -3.38
CA GLY A 23 1.03 25.80 -4.51
C GLY A 23 -0.18 25.29 -5.28
N ASP A 24 -1.07 26.21 -5.64
CA ASP A 24 -2.26 25.90 -6.42
C ASP A 24 -1.92 25.75 -7.91
N LEU A 25 -2.21 24.58 -8.47
CA LEU A 25 -2.00 24.23 -9.87
C LEU A 25 -3.27 24.39 -10.72
N THR A 26 -4.39 24.83 -10.16
CA THR A 26 -5.66 24.95 -10.89
C THR A 26 -5.56 25.87 -12.12
N SER A 27 -4.67 26.87 -12.07
CA SER A 27 -4.40 27.77 -13.20
C SER A 27 -3.70 27.12 -14.40
N ILE A 28 -3.14 25.92 -14.20
CA ILE A 28 -2.47 25.18 -15.26
C ILE A 28 -3.49 24.38 -16.10
N GLY A 29 -4.64 24.01 -15.50
CA GLY A 29 -5.68 23.20 -16.14
C GLY A 29 -5.14 21.86 -16.61
N ASP A 30 -5.68 21.32 -17.71
CA ASP A 30 -5.31 20.01 -18.28
C ASP A 30 -3.97 20.01 -19.04
N LYS A 31 -3.09 20.95 -18.80
CA LYS A 31 -1.82 21.07 -19.49
C LYS A 31 -0.77 20.14 -18.88
N VAL A 32 0.00 19.49 -19.75
CA VAL A 32 1.19 18.77 -19.35
C VAL A 32 2.32 19.76 -19.06
N GLY A 33 3.00 19.58 -17.93
CA GLY A 33 4.09 20.47 -17.50
C GLY A 33 5.20 19.70 -16.80
N PHE A 34 6.26 20.42 -16.50
CA PHE A 34 7.38 19.91 -15.73
C PHE A 34 7.47 20.66 -14.39
N ILE A 35 7.82 19.93 -13.32
CA ILE A 35 8.15 20.54 -12.06
C ILE A 35 9.64 20.79 -12.04
N GLY A 36 10.04 22.01 -11.79
CA GLY A 36 11.43 22.40 -11.68
C GLY A 36 11.68 23.14 -10.37
N PHE A 37 12.80 22.83 -9.74
CA PHE A 37 13.29 23.56 -8.57
C PHE A 37 14.38 24.52 -9.02
N LYS A 38 14.20 25.82 -8.74
CA LYS A 38 15.19 26.84 -9.05
C LYS A 38 15.94 27.19 -7.77
N PHE A 39 17.22 26.88 -7.76
CA PHE A 39 18.14 27.38 -6.76
C PHE A 39 18.78 28.70 -7.21
N VAL A 40 18.81 29.69 -6.35
CA VAL A 40 19.53 30.95 -6.55
C VAL A 40 20.53 31.10 -5.43
N GLY A 41 21.78 30.81 -5.70
CA GLY A 41 22.90 31.02 -4.80
C GLY A 41 23.60 32.36 -5.07
N SER A 42 24.45 32.81 -4.16
CA SER A 42 25.38 33.90 -4.36
C SER A 42 26.84 33.39 -4.36
N GLU A 43 27.76 34.19 -4.86
CA GLU A 43 29.19 33.84 -4.86
C GLU A 43 29.77 33.65 -3.44
N THR A 44 29.07 34.18 -2.43
CA THR A 44 29.52 34.14 -1.03
C THR A 44 28.72 33.19 -0.14
N ALA A 45 27.64 32.57 -0.65
CA ALA A 45 26.80 31.66 0.11
C ALA A 45 26.39 30.49 -0.78
N SER A 46 26.86 29.29 -0.43
CA SER A 46 26.36 28.01 -0.98
C SER A 46 25.61 27.26 0.12
N GLY A 47 24.46 26.71 -0.22
CA GLY A 47 23.66 25.91 0.69
C GLY A 47 23.21 24.62 0.05
N THR A 48 22.89 23.64 0.87
CA THR A 48 22.28 22.39 0.43
C THR A 48 20.78 22.44 0.78
N TYR A 49 19.92 22.11 -0.18
CA TYR A 49 18.49 21.94 0.06
C TYR A 49 18.15 20.48 -0.10
N GLN A 50 17.40 19.96 0.84
CA GLN A 50 16.81 18.64 0.77
C GLN A 50 15.33 18.79 0.49
N ILE A 51 14.85 18.11 -0.54
CA ILE A 51 13.44 18.04 -0.89
C ILE A 51 12.97 16.64 -0.55
N ASP A 52 11.97 16.59 0.29
CA ASP A 52 11.33 15.36 0.73
C ASP A 52 9.83 15.44 0.43
N ASN A 53 9.20 14.31 0.13
CA ASN A 53 7.76 14.21 -0.07
C ASN A 53 7.15 15.21 -1.09
N LEU A 54 7.67 15.21 -2.33
CA LEU A 54 7.02 15.96 -3.41
C LEU A 54 5.71 15.29 -3.82
N TYR A 55 4.61 16.00 -3.67
CA TYR A 55 3.29 15.56 -4.13
C TYR A 55 2.75 16.52 -5.20
N VAL A 56 2.10 15.97 -6.22
CA VAL A 56 1.39 16.71 -7.26
C VAL A 56 0.07 16.02 -7.53
N GLY A 57 -1.05 16.70 -7.24
CA GLY A 57 -2.37 16.13 -7.42
C GLY A 57 -3.48 17.09 -7.03
N VAL A 58 -4.72 16.67 -7.15
CA VAL A 58 -5.87 17.39 -6.58
C VAL A 58 -5.84 17.20 -5.07
N GLU A 59 -5.88 18.28 -4.31
CA GLU A 59 -5.83 18.20 -2.85
C GLU A 59 -6.82 17.17 -2.30
N PRO A 60 -6.33 16.17 -1.62
CA PRO A 60 -7.02 15.69 -0.44
C PRO A 60 -6.69 16.73 0.63
N GLY A 61 -7.65 17.29 1.30
CA GLY A 61 -7.41 18.33 2.30
C GLY A 61 -6.37 17.92 3.33
N GLU A 62 -5.13 18.26 3.07
CA GLU A 62 -3.85 18.09 3.71
C GLU A 62 -2.90 17.31 2.78
N GLY A 63 -1.70 17.85 2.52
CA GLY A 63 -0.69 17.27 1.63
C GLY A 63 -0.30 15.83 2.00
N PRO A 64 0.60 15.16 1.22
CA PRO A 64 0.96 13.79 1.55
C PRO A 64 1.62 13.79 2.92
N GLY A 65 0.77 13.81 3.89
CA GLY A 65 1.04 13.20 5.15
C GLY A 65 1.39 11.73 4.93
N PRO A 66 1.90 11.03 5.89
CA PRO A 66 1.96 9.58 5.84
C PRO A 66 0.65 9.11 5.21
N GLY A 67 0.74 8.27 4.19
CA GLY A 67 -0.42 7.87 3.37
C GLY A 67 -1.69 7.70 4.21
N PRO A 68 -2.88 7.77 3.64
CA PRO A 68 -4.13 7.99 4.38
C PRO A 68 -4.04 7.41 5.77
N ASP A 69 -4.33 8.19 6.80
CA ASP A 69 -4.17 7.75 8.20
C ASP A 69 -4.62 6.30 8.31
N PRO A 70 -3.80 5.43 8.88
CA PRO A 70 -4.11 4.01 8.88
C PRO A 70 -5.52 3.82 9.41
N VAL A 71 -6.39 3.25 8.58
CA VAL A 71 -7.74 2.89 9.00
C VAL A 71 -7.62 1.71 9.95
N GLY A 72 -7.91 1.97 11.23
CA GLY A 72 -7.70 1.02 12.30
C GLY A 72 -6.34 1.18 12.99
N ASP A 73 -6.13 0.41 14.03
CA ASP A 73 -4.89 0.31 14.80
C ASP A 73 -4.30 -1.12 14.82
N GLY A 74 -4.91 -2.03 14.04
CA GLY A 74 -4.51 -3.43 13.93
C GLY A 74 -4.92 -4.30 15.10
N THR A 75 -5.74 -3.81 16.02
CA THR A 75 -6.39 -4.61 17.05
C THR A 75 -7.61 -5.35 16.49
N LYS A 76 -8.14 -6.31 17.23
CA LYS A 76 -9.34 -7.04 16.82
C LYS A 76 -10.57 -6.14 16.78
N GLU A 77 -10.64 -5.21 17.72
CA GLU A 77 -11.72 -4.24 17.89
C GLU A 77 -11.69 -3.14 16.83
N ASN A 78 -10.48 -2.82 16.33
CA ASN A 78 -10.26 -1.79 15.32
C ASN A 78 -9.21 -2.26 14.29
N PRO A 79 -9.55 -3.28 13.47
CA PRO A 79 -8.62 -3.88 12.53
C PRO A 79 -8.19 -2.91 11.43
N TYR A 80 -7.00 -3.10 10.88
CA TYR A 80 -6.60 -2.41 9.67
C TYR A 80 -7.51 -2.81 8.50
N ASP A 81 -7.79 -1.86 7.63
CA ASP A 81 -8.30 -2.17 6.30
C ASP A 81 -7.17 -2.75 5.41
N VAL A 82 -7.56 -3.28 4.24
CA VAL A 82 -6.59 -3.89 3.31
C VAL A 82 -5.58 -2.87 2.81
N ALA A 83 -5.98 -1.63 2.54
CA ALA A 83 -5.09 -0.59 2.02
C ALA A 83 -4.00 -0.21 3.04
N THR A 84 -4.38 -0.01 4.29
CA THR A 84 -3.45 0.22 5.40
C THR A 84 -2.51 -0.97 5.59
N ALA A 85 -3.05 -2.18 5.63
CA ALA A 85 -2.25 -3.39 5.82
C ALA A 85 -1.24 -3.62 4.69
N LEU A 86 -1.60 -3.30 3.44
CA LEU A 86 -0.69 -3.33 2.28
C LEU A 86 0.50 -2.38 2.47
N SER A 87 0.24 -1.14 2.92
CA SER A 87 1.28 -0.14 3.14
C SER A 87 2.27 -0.51 4.26
N LEU A 88 1.78 -1.25 5.26
CA LEU A 88 2.58 -1.70 6.40
C LEU A 88 3.30 -3.04 6.16
N SER A 89 2.89 -3.80 5.14
CA SER A 89 3.49 -5.10 4.83
C SER A 89 4.86 -4.92 4.16
N THR A 90 5.88 -5.60 4.68
CA THR A 90 7.24 -5.56 4.13
C THR A 90 7.83 -6.97 3.98
N ALA A 91 8.89 -7.11 3.18
CA ALA A 91 9.54 -8.41 2.96
C ALA A 91 10.09 -9.05 4.25
N THR A 92 10.51 -8.24 5.21
CA THR A 92 11.05 -8.66 6.53
C THR A 92 10.11 -8.32 7.69
N GLY A 93 8.84 -8.03 7.40
CA GLY A 93 7.87 -7.60 8.39
C GLY A 93 7.69 -8.60 9.54
N THR A 94 7.48 -8.06 10.74
CA THR A 94 7.22 -8.82 11.98
C THR A 94 6.00 -8.32 12.74
N THR A 95 5.33 -7.29 12.22
CA THR A 95 4.15 -6.71 12.84
C THR A 95 2.99 -7.69 12.82
N VAL A 96 2.48 -8.07 13.98
CA VAL A 96 1.25 -8.86 14.10
C VAL A 96 0.07 -7.90 14.15
N ALA A 97 -0.93 -8.12 13.32
CA ALA A 97 -2.11 -7.26 13.28
C ALA A 97 -3.37 -8.03 12.87
N TRP A 98 -4.51 -7.45 13.20
CA TRP A 98 -5.80 -7.84 12.63
C TRP A 98 -6.08 -7.02 11.38
N VAL A 99 -6.53 -7.70 10.34
CA VAL A 99 -6.91 -7.10 9.05
C VAL A 99 -8.30 -7.58 8.67
N LYS A 100 -9.12 -6.65 8.22
CA LYS A 100 -10.48 -6.90 7.75
C LYS A 100 -10.56 -6.68 6.24
N GLY A 101 -11.18 -7.61 5.51
CA GLY A 101 -11.35 -7.52 4.07
C GLY A 101 -12.34 -8.56 3.53
N TYR A 102 -12.50 -8.58 2.22
CA TYR A 102 -13.36 -9.53 1.51
C TYR A 102 -12.51 -10.50 0.70
N ILE A 103 -12.86 -11.77 0.73
CA ILE A 103 -12.23 -12.79 -0.09
C ILE A 103 -12.61 -12.55 -1.56
N VAL A 104 -11.61 -12.30 -2.43
CA VAL A 104 -11.84 -12.01 -3.84
C VAL A 104 -11.22 -13.05 -4.79
N GLY A 105 -10.36 -13.94 -4.28
CA GLY A 105 -9.71 -14.96 -5.09
C GLY A 105 -8.52 -15.62 -4.41
N SER A 106 -7.60 -16.13 -5.22
CA SER A 106 -6.35 -16.74 -4.76
C SER A 106 -5.25 -16.57 -5.81
N VAL A 107 -4.04 -16.99 -5.45
CA VAL A 107 -2.91 -17.06 -6.39
C VAL A 107 -3.15 -18.14 -7.43
N ASN A 108 -2.81 -17.84 -8.68
CA ASN A 108 -2.93 -18.74 -9.82
C ASN A 108 -2.13 -20.04 -9.59
N SER A 109 -2.78 -21.21 -9.78
CA SER A 109 -2.14 -22.51 -9.62
C SER A 109 -1.05 -22.78 -10.66
N ASP A 110 -1.18 -22.19 -11.87
CA ASP A 110 -0.26 -22.39 -12.98
C ASP A 110 0.97 -21.47 -12.90
N ASN A 111 0.99 -20.55 -11.92
CA ASN A 111 2.16 -19.71 -11.65
C ASN A 111 3.30 -20.54 -11.05
N ALA A 112 4.24 -20.97 -11.90
CA ALA A 112 5.37 -21.81 -11.50
C ALA A 112 6.35 -21.11 -10.55
N SER A 113 6.48 -19.78 -10.64
CA SER A 113 7.41 -18.99 -9.80
C SER A 113 6.96 -18.89 -8.35
N SER A 114 5.69 -19.11 -8.09
CA SER A 114 5.08 -18.84 -6.77
C SER A 114 5.28 -17.41 -6.28
N SER A 115 5.42 -16.45 -7.22
CA SER A 115 5.48 -15.00 -6.98
C SER A 115 4.26 -14.34 -7.59
N VAL A 116 3.82 -13.24 -7.00
CA VAL A 116 2.78 -12.37 -7.57
C VAL A 116 3.46 -11.11 -8.07
N ASP A 117 3.71 -11.07 -9.38
CA ASP A 117 4.42 -9.98 -10.05
C ASP A 117 3.51 -9.26 -11.06
N GLY A 118 2.41 -9.88 -11.46
CA GLY A 118 1.46 -9.36 -12.45
C GLY A 118 0.00 -9.71 -12.17
N PRO A 119 -0.93 -9.12 -12.94
CA PRO A 119 -2.36 -9.40 -12.76
C PRO A 119 -2.73 -10.86 -13.08
N GLU A 120 -1.98 -11.55 -13.93
CA GLU A 120 -2.18 -12.95 -14.29
C GLU A 120 -1.87 -13.93 -13.16
N ASP A 121 -1.15 -13.48 -12.14
CA ASP A 121 -0.77 -14.29 -10.98
C ASP A 121 -1.88 -14.41 -9.94
N ILE A 122 -2.92 -13.59 -10.05
CA ILE A 122 -4.11 -13.62 -9.20
C ILE A 122 -5.33 -14.02 -10.02
N ILE A 123 -6.04 -15.02 -9.54
CA ILE A 123 -7.35 -15.42 -10.07
C ILE A 123 -8.46 -14.85 -9.16
N PHE A 124 -9.24 -13.95 -9.70
CA PHE A 124 -10.45 -13.43 -9.06
C PHE A 124 -11.60 -14.41 -9.28
N GLY A 125 -11.63 -15.46 -8.44
CA GLY A 125 -12.57 -16.56 -8.59
C GLY A 125 -12.12 -17.81 -7.84
N VAL A 126 -12.67 -18.97 -8.25
CA VAL A 126 -12.49 -20.27 -7.54
C VAL A 126 -11.92 -21.38 -8.41
N THR A 127 -11.52 -21.08 -9.66
CA THR A 127 -10.98 -22.08 -10.59
C THR A 127 -9.55 -21.74 -10.98
N GLY A 128 -8.64 -22.72 -11.04
CA GLY A 128 -7.24 -22.48 -11.38
C GLY A 128 -6.44 -21.81 -10.26
N ILE A 129 -6.77 -22.09 -9.01
CA ILE A 129 -6.24 -21.42 -7.83
C ILE A 129 -5.46 -22.34 -6.91
N ARG A 130 -4.63 -21.76 -6.05
CA ARG A 130 -3.86 -22.48 -5.04
C ARG A 130 -4.61 -22.57 -3.71
N ALA A 131 -4.61 -23.78 -3.10
CA ALA A 131 -5.13 -23.99 -1.74
C ALA A 131 -4.22 -23.38 -0.65
N THR A 132 -2.97 -23.00 -0.98
CA THR A 132 -1.99 -22.44 -0.04
C THR A 132 -2.00 -20.92 0.02
N ALA A 133 -2.92 -20.28 -0.70
CA ALA A 133 -3.06 -18.86 -0.75
C ALA A 133 -4.53 -18.44 -0.70
N LEU A 134 -4.74 -17.20 -0.28
CA LEU A 134 -6.01 -16.49 -0.37
C LEU A 134 -5.71 -15.05 -0.76
N VAL A 135 -6.62 -14.39 -1.44
CA VAL A 135 -6.50 -12.97 -1.78
C VAL A 135 -7.71 -12.24 -1.21
N ILE A 136 -7.42 -11.18 -0.45
CA ILE A 136 -8.46 -10.32 0.13
C ILE A 136 -8.32 -8.89 -0.38
N ALA A 137 -9.45 -8.17 -0.44
CA ALA A 137 -9.51 -6.78 -0.88
C ALA A 137 -10.46 -5.95 0.00
N GLY A 138 -10.44 -4.64 -0.17
CA GLY A 138 -11.34 -3.71 0.53
C GLY A 138 -12.81 -3.80 0.06
N SER A 139 -13.07 -4.43 -1.09
CA SER A 139 -14.42 -4.67 -1.60
C SER A 139 -14.49 -5.98 -2.38
N THR A 140 -15.69 -6.55 -2.50
CA THR A 140 -15.95 -7.80 -3.24
C THR A 140 -15.74 -7.68 -4.75
N ASN A 141 -15.76 -6.46 -5.29
CA ASN A 141 -15.64 -6.18 -6.73
C ASN A 141 -14.25 -5.68 -7.13
N GLU A 142 -13.29 -5.70 -6.21
CA GLU A 142 -11.91 -5.29 -6.53
C GLU A 142 -11.25 -6.32 -7.45
N THR A 143 -10.66 -5.85 -8.54
CA THR A 143 -9.92 -6.66 -9.52
C THR A 143 -8.53 -6.09 -9.84
N ASP A 144 -8.17 -4.97 -9.23
CA ASP A 144 -6.80 -4.46 -9.30
C ASP A 144 -5.92 -5.22 -8.30
N TYR A 145 -5.06 -6.10 -8.80
CA TYR A 145 -4.20 -6.94 -7.97
C TYR A 145 -3.30 -6.12 -7.01
N LYS A 146 -2.96 -4.87 -7.38
CA LYS A 146 -2.15 -3.96 -6.54
C LYS A 146 -2.90 -3.45 -5.30
N LYS A 147 -4.23 -3.54 -5.30
CA LYS A 147 -5.09 -3.18 -4.18
C LYS A 147 -5.52 -4.40 -3.36
N CYS A 148 -4.99 -5.57 -3.69
CA CYS A 148 -5.32 -6.83 -3.04
C CYS A 148 -4.17 -7.30 -2.18
N MET A 149 -4.49 -7.86 -1.02
CA MET A 149 -3.52 -8.44 -0.10
C MET A 149 -3.45 -9.96 -0.25
N VAL A 150 -2.24 -10.48 -0.42
CA VAL A 150 -2.02 -11.93 -0.52
C VAL A 150 -1.84 -12.53 0.86
N ILE A 151 -2.66 -13.51 1.19
CA ILE A 151 -2.59 -14.29 2.42
C ILE A 151 -1.90 -15.62 2.10
N GLY A 152 -0.76 -15.87 2.73
CA GLY A 152 0.00 -17.11 2.54
C GLY A 152 -0.25 -18.10 3.68
N PHE A 153 -0.80 -19.26 3.38
CA PHE A 153 -1.01 -20.33 4.34
C PHE A 153 0.23 -21.21 4.44
N GLY A 154 1.05 -20.96 5.45
CA GLY A 154 2.19 -21.81 5.81
C GLY A 154 1.81 -22.98 6.69
N SER A 155 2.81 -23.71 7.18
CA SER A 155 2.63 -24.82 8.14
C SER A 155 2.03 -24.36 9.47
N ASP A 156 2.23 -23.12 9.82
CA ASP A 156 1.73 -22.43 11.01
C ASP A 156 0.29 -21.90 10.88
N SER A 157 -0.31 -22.01 9.71
CA SER A 157 -1.64 -21.48 9.39
C SER A 157 -2.63 -22.57 8.98
N GLN A 158 -2.45 -23.81 9.44
CA GLN A 158 -3.25 -24.95 8.95
C GLN A 158 -4.74 -24.83 9.28
N ALA A 159 -5.10 -24.32 10.46
CA ALA A 159 -6.50 -24.12 10.83
C ALA A 159 -7.19 -23.11 9.90
N ALA A 160 -6.53 -21.96 9.67
CA ALA A 160 -7.03 -20.96 8.74
C ALA A 160 -7.10 -21.48 7.30
N LYS A 161 -6.08 -22.21 6.84
CA LYS A 161 -6.09 -22.86 5.53
C LYS A 161 -7.27 -23.79 5.38
N THR A 162 -7.50 -24.68 6.36
CA THR A 162 -8.61 -25.66 6.31
C THR A 162 -9.97 -24.97 6.25
N ALA A 163 -10.13 -23.83 6.93
CA ALA A 163 -11.40 -23.14 6.99
C ALA A 163 -11.66 -22.20 5.80
N LEU A 164 -10.61 -21.66 5.17
CA LEU A 164 -10.75 -20.50 4.28
C LEU A 164 -10.33 -20.76 2.84
N ASN A 165 -9.51 -21.79 2.54
CA ASN A 165 -9.03 -21.99 1.17
C ASN A 165 -10.19 -22.21 0.19
N LEU A 166 -10.12 -21.55 -0.96
CA LEU A 166 -11.21 -21.54 -1.94
C LEU A 166 -11.26 -22.84 -2.80
N VAL A 167 -10.26 -23.70 -2.72
CA VAL A 167 -10.28 -25.00 -3.43
C VAL A 167 -11.27 -25.93 -2.76
N ASP A 168 -11.24 -25.99 -1.42
CA ASP A 168 -12.14 -26.84 -0.63
C ASP A 168 -13.44 -26.12 -0.25
N HIS A 169 -13.40 -24.77 -0.17
CA HIS A 169 -14.50 -23.92 0.27
C HIS A 169 -14.77 -22.77 -0.72
N PRO A 170 -15.22 -23.08 -1.95
CA PRO A 170 -15.51 -22.06 -2.97
C PRO A 170 -16.63 -21.07 -2.53
N GLU A 171 -17.50 -21.49 -1.61
CA GLU A 171 -18.53 -20.65 -1.00
C GLU A 171 -18.00 -19.51 -0.12
N ASN A 172 -16.71 -19.49 0.16
CA ASN A 172 -16.08 -18.39 0.90
C ASN A 172 -15.77 -17.17 0.00
N LEU A 173 -15.83 -17.32 -1.32
CA LEU A 173 -15.66 -16.19 -2.22
C LEU A 173 -16.70 -15.11 -1.93
N GLY A 174 -16.25 -13.86 -1.81
CA GLY A 174 -17.07 -12.70 -1.49
C GLY A 174 -17.39 -12.51 0.00
N LYS A 175 -17.03 -13.45 0.87
CA LYS A 175 -17.26 -13.29 2.32
C LYS A 175 -16.27 -12.30 2.93
N GLU A 176 -16.76 -11.55 3.90
CA GLU A 176 -15.94 -10.73 4.77
C GLU A 176 -15.16 -11.63 5.73
N VAL A 177 -13.89 -11.33 5.94
CA VAL A 177 -13.02 -12.01 6.89
C VAL A 177 -12.30 -11.02 7.78
N LEU A 178 -12.02 -11.47 9.00
CA LEU A 178 -11.20 -10.79 9.98
C LEU A 178 -10.05 -11.75 10.33
N LEU A 179 -8.84 -11.42 9.89
CA LEU A 179 -7.66 -12.28 10.00
C LEU A 179 -6.63 -11.66 10.92
N GLN A 180 -6.04 -12.45 11.80
CA GLN A 180 -4.85 -12.09 12.53
C GLN A 180 -3.64 -12.77 11.92
N GLY A 181 -2.54 -12.04 11.75
CA GLY A 181 -1.30 -12.62 11.23
C GLY A 181 -0.18 -11.60 11.18
N VAL A 182 0.96 -12.01 10.66
CA VAL A 182 2.13 -11.18 10.48
C VAL A 182 2.05 -10.44 9.14
N LEU A 183 2.09 -9.12 9.16
CA LEU A 183 2.18 -8.28 7.95
C LEU A 183 3.55 -8.47 7.30
N LYS A 184 3.60 -9.35 6.32
CA LYS A 184 4.83 -9.76 5.64
C LYS A 184 4.51 -10.23 4.23
N TYR A 185 5.45 -10.01 3.30
CA TYR A 185 5.27 -10.48 1.92
C TYR A 185 4.93 -11.98 1.88
N ALA A 186 3.89 -12.28 1.14
CA ALA A 186 3.47 -13.61 0.77
C ALA A 186 3.53 -13.72 -0.77
N PHE A 187 4.10 -14.78 -1.31
CA PHE A 187 4.29 -14.93 -2.75
C PHE A 187 4.98 -13.70 -3.39
N SER A 188 6.00 -13.18 -2.73
CA SER A 188 6.79 -11.98 -3.12
C SER A 188 6.01 -10.65 -3.19
N ALA A 189 4.72 -10.65 -2.88
CA ALA A 189 3.86 -9.47 -2.85
C ALA A 189 3.52 -9.03 -1.42
N PRO A 190 3.12 -7.76 -1.21
CA PRO A 190 2.59 -7.31 0.07
C PRO A 190 1.46 -8.22 0.56
N GLY A 191 1.57 -8.72 1.78
CA GLY A 191 0.68 -9.77 2.24
C GLY A 191 0.70 -10.02 3.74
N MET A 192 0.17 -11.17 4.12
CA MET A 192 0.14 -11.63 5.49
C MET A 192 0.48 -13.13 5.55
N LYS A 193 1.22 -13.52 6.58
CA LYS A 193 1.58 -14.91 6.90
C LYS A 193 1.28 -15.21 8.36
N THR A 194 1.46 -16.48 8.76
CA THR A 194 1.25 -16.92 10.16
C THR A 194 -0.15 -16.54 10.65
N ILE A 195 -1.16 -17.03 9.94
CA ILE A 195 -2.57 -16.72 10.21
C ILE A 195 -3.07 -17.57 11.36
N THR A 196 -3.67 -16.92 12.37
CA THR A 196 -4.20 -17.57 13.59
C THR A 196 -5.68 -17.30 13.77
#